data_bde5385eda8de49298ffbdb3640526e7
#
_entry.id   bde5385eda8de49298ffbdb3640526e7
#
_cell.length_a   1.000
_cell.length_b   1.000
_cell.length_c   1.000
_cell.angle_alpha   90.00
_cell.angle_beta   90.00
_cell.angle_gamma   90.00
#
_symmetry.space_group_name_H-M   'P 1'
#
loop_
_entity.id
_entity.type
_entity.pdbx_description
1 polymer ?
#
loop_
_entity_poly.entity_id
_entity_poly.type
_entity_poly.pdbx_seq_one_letter_code
_entity_poly.pdbx_strand_id
1 'polypeptide(L)'
;MIQYLVILLDDTSVSFCHYQNDKKERNLMPLETLKTGIIYAMKENLNVQFVYPDYSLPKEYLVVIDSIDHTDIKSPILGTEADVVVMDGIIQIANVKEYDFKQGVSYVLRLSKQELFDNVADVCALLNKLERLNVVITDVESFTDGDFECYSNVLLTLSEDVERQYVTGKAVQLNFLTDRMMLDKMNNCGAGDTSVTLAPDGKFYVCPAFYLTNEDDGIGSLHTAIGDLQHGLDIKNPQLYKLDHAPLCRHCDAYQCKRCVWLNRKMTYEVNTPSHEQCVMAHLERNASRKLLNAIRKHGTFLPEREEIKEITYLDPFDVRKEWE
;
A
#
# COMPACT_ATOMS: atom_id res chain seq x y z
N MET A 1 -4.12 14.20 -13.22
CA MET A 1 -2.79 14.83 -13.48
C MET A 1 -1.80 14.16 -12.54
N ILE A 2 -0.68 13.67 -13.05
CA ILE A 2 0.36 13.06 -12.23
C ILE A 2 0.89 14.09 -11.23
N GLN A 3 1.10 13.67 -9.99
CA GLN A 3 1.57 14.48 -8.86
C GLN A 3 2.82 13.87 -8.21
N TYR A 4 3.01 12.56 -8.34
CA TYR A 4 4.09 11.82 -7.70
C TYR A 4 4.89 11.02 -8.72
N LEU A 5 6.20 11.08 -8.59
CA LEU A 5 7.13 10.21 -9.30
C LEU A 5 7.84 9.29 -8.30
N VAL A 6 7.56 7.99 -8.38
CA VAL A 6 8.29 6.96 -7.65
C VAL A 6 9.51 6.58 -8.47
N ILE A 7 10.71 6.69 -7.92
CA ILE A 7 11.97 6.32 -8.58
C ILE A 7 12.53 5.06 -7.91
N LEU A 8 12.60 3.96 -8.67
CA LEU A 8 13.29 2.75 -8.25
C LEU A 8 14.78 2.94 -8.49
N LEU A 9 15.57 2.94 -7.42
CA LEU A 9 17.02 3.18 -7.53
C LEU A 9 17.78 1.96 -8.06
N ASP A 10 17.23 0.77 -7.87
CA ASP A 10 17.83 -0.50 -8.29
C ASP A 10 16.74 -1.54 -8.60
N ASP A 11 17.09 -2.57 -9.41
CA ASP A 11 16.19 -3.70 -9.65
C ASP A 11 15.86 -4.47 -8.36
N THR A 12 16.71 -4.39 -7.34
CA THR A 12 16.48 -4.98 -6.01
C THR A 12 15.83 -4.01 -5.01
N SER A 13 15.26 -2.90 -5.46
CA SER A 13 14.51 -1.96 -4.60
C SER A 13 13.41 -2.66 -3.81
N VAL A 14 13.20 -2.23 -2.57
CA VAL A 14 12.26 -2.87 -1.64
C VAL A 14 10.81 -2.82 -2.15
N SER A 15 10.08 -3.90 -1.95
CA SER A 15 8.65 -3.95 -2.20
C SER A 15 7.90 -3.31 -1.04
N PHE A 16 6.98 -2.39 -1.28
CA PHE A 16 6.22 -1.71 -0.22
C PHE A 16 4.69 -1.83 -0.35
N CYS A 17 4.23 -2.63 -1.32
CA CYS A 17 2.82 -2.94 -1.57
C CYS A 17 2.60 -4.46 -1.66
N HIS A 18 1.48 -4.89 -2.30
CA HIS A 18 1.09 -6.30 -2.41
C HIS A 18 2.03 -7.15 -3.29
N TYR A 19 2.79 -6.54 -4.22
CA TYR A 19 3.67 -7.24 -5.13
C TYR A 19 4.94 -7.78 -4.43
N GLN A 20 5.47 -8.88 -4.94
CA GLN A 20 6.80 -9.38 -4.60
C GLN A 20 7.79 -8.94 -5.68
N ASN A 21 8.96 -8.45 -5.26
CA ASN A 21 10.05 -8.19 -6.20
C ASN A 21 10.70 -9.50 -6.61
N ASP A 22 10.58 -9.86 -7.88
CA ASP A 22 11.14 -11.10 -8.44
C ASP A 22 12.55 -10.93 -8.99
N LYS A 23 13.00 -9.69 -9.16
CA LYS A 23 14.36 -9.40 -9.63
C LYS A 23 15.36 -9.66 -8.50
N LYS A 24 16.41 -10.41 -8.81
CA LYS A 24 17.44 -10.82 -7.84
C LYS A 24 18.82 -10.22 -8.14
N GLU A 25 18.99 -9.71 -9.35
CA GLU A 25 20.26 -9.13 -9.77
C GLU A 25 20.26 -7.63 -9.50
N ARG A 26 21.36 -7.14 -8.95
CA ARG A 26 21.58 -5.70 -8.75
C ARG A 26 21.78 -5.03 -10.09
N ASN A 27 20.97 -4.06 -10.37
CA ASN A 27 21.06 -3.21 -11.55
C ASN A 27 20.75 -1.77 -11.12
N LEU A 28 21.76 -1.13 -10.54
CA LEU A 28 21.64 0.24 -10.05
C LEU A 28 21.32 1.18 -11.21
N MET A 29 20.30 2.02 -11.06
CA MET A 29 19.95 3.04 -12.06
C MET A 29 21.18 3.86 -12.44
N PRO A 30 21.51 4.02 -13.72
CA PRO A 30 22.63 4.87 -14.13
C PRO A 30 22.47 6.29 -13.55
N LEU A 31 23.57 6.86 -13.03
CA LEU A 31 23.52 8.18 -12.37
C LEU A 31 22.96 9.28 -13.27
N GLU A 32 23.24 9.24 -14.56
CA GLU A 32 22.69 10.21 -15.54
C GLU A 32 21.20 10.01 -15.78
N THR A 33 20.71 8.77 -15.69
CA THR A 33 19.27 8.46 -15.73
C THR A 33 18.58 9.02 -14.49
N LEU A 34 19.16 8.84 -13.30
CA LEU A 34 18.67 9.43 -12.05
C LEU A 34 18.58 10.95 -12.13
N LYS A 35 19.65 11.62 -12.54
CA LYS A 35 19.67 13.10 -12.73
C LYS A 35 18.60 13.55 -13.71
N THR A 36 18.45 12.84 -14.83
CA THR A 36 17.44 13.16 -15.85
C THR A 36 16.02 12.99 -15.31
N GLY A 37 15.80 11.92 -14.51
CA GLY A 37 14.53 11.67 -13.84
C GLY A 37 14.16 12.76 -12.83
N ILE A 38 15.13 13.22 -12.04
CA ILE A 38 14.94 14.35 -11.12
C ILE A 38 14.62 15.65 -11.89
N ILE A 39 15.35 15.94 -12.96
CA ILE A 39 15.07 17.12 -13.80
C ILE A 39 13.67 17.02 -14.42
N TYR A 40 13.25 15.83 -14.85
CA TYR A 40 11.89 15.59 -15.33
C TYR A 40 10.86 15.91 -14.25
N ALA A 41 11.04 15.38 -13.04
CA ALA A 41 10.14 15.63 -11.91
C ALA A 41 10.03 17.12 -11.58
N MET A 42 11.15 17.82 -11.57
CA MET A 42 11.17 19.29 -11.34
C MET A 42 10.41 20.05 -12.43
N LYS A 43 10.59 19.71 -13.71
CA LYS A 43 9.88 20.35 -14.83
C LYS A 43 8.38 20.14 -14.78
N GLU A 44 7.95 18.93 -14.39
CA GLU A 44 6.54 18.54 -14.30
C GLU A 44 5.93 18.89 -12.93
N ASN A 45 6.71 19.49 -12.02
CA ASN A 45 6.31 19.83 -10.65
C ASN A 45 5.76 18.62 -9.87
N LEU A 46 6.51 17.51 -9.87
CA LEU A 46 6.15 16.25 -9.21
C LEU A 46 6.86 16.11 -7.86
N ASN A 47 6.16 15.57 -6.87
CA ASN A 47 6.76 15.08 -5.62
C ASN A 47 7.52 13.79 -5.90
N VAL A 48 8.75 13.69 -5.43
CA VAL A 48 9.62 12.53 -5.69
C VAL A 48 9.66 11.60 -4.49
N GLN A 49 9.56 10.31 -4.75
CA GLN A 49 9.73 9.24 -3.77
C GLN A 49 10.82 8.29 -4.26
N PHE A 50 11.89 8.13 -3.49
CA PHE A 50 12.97 7.19 -3.81
C PHE A 50 12.76 5.86 -3.10
N VAL A 51 12.81 4.76 -3.85
CA VAL A 51 12.73 3.40 -3.32
C VAL A 51 14.12 2.79 -3.36
N TYR A 52 14.67 2.53 -2.19
CA TYR A 52 16.04 2.07 -2.02
C TYR A 52 16.15 0.54 -2.13
N PRO A 53 17.30 0.03 -2.60
CA PRO A 53 17.67 -1.36 -2.41
C PRO A 53 18.03 -1.64 -0.94
N ASP A 54 18.33 -2.91 -0.61
CA ASP A 54 18.74 -3.36 0.72
C ASP A 54 20.23 -3.12 1.04
N TYR A 55 20.93 -2.36 0.21
CA TYR A 55 22.36 -2.02 0.36
C TYR A 55 22.59 -0.51 0.23
N SER A 56 23.75 -0.06 0.77
CA SER A 56 24.13 1.35 0.74
C SER A 56 24.51 1.82 -0.65
N LEU A 57 23.94 2.94 -1.07
CA LEU A 57 24.25 3.57 -2.35
C LEU A 57 25.63 4.23 -2.36
N PRO A 58 26.28 4.39 -3.54
CA PRO A 58 27.45 5.23 -3.69
C PRO A 58 27.19 6.69 -3.30
N LYS A 59 28.20 7.37 -2.77
CA LYS A 59 28.07 8.75 -2.26
C LYS A 59 27.56 9.75 -3.31
N GLU A 60 27.95 9.56 -4.58
CA GLU A 60 27.51 10.42 -5.67
C GLU A 60 25.98 10.36 -5.90
N TYR A 61 25.33 9.21 -5.60
CA TYR A 61 23.87 9.07 -5.65
C TYR A 61 23.22 9.86 -4.51
N LEU A 62 23.74 9.72 -3.29
CA LEU A 62 23.20 10.43 -2.14
C LEU A 62 23.25 11.95 -2.36
N VAL A 63 24.37 12.48 -2.88
CA VAL A 63 24.49 13.91 -3.20
C VAL A 63 23.43 14.37 -4.20
N VAL A 64 23.10 13.53 -5.19
CA VAL A 64 22.07 13.87 -6.19
C VAL A 64 20.67 13.78 -5.59
N ILE A 65 20.39 12.76 -4.78
CA ILE A 65 19.10 12.58 -4.10
C ILE A 65 18.85 13.73 -3.12
N ASP A 66 19.82 14.07 -2.27
CA ASP A 66 19.73 15.13 -1.26
C ASP A 66 19.61 16.55 -1.88
N SER A 67 19.75 16.68 -3.21
CA SER A 67 19.63 17.96 -3.89
C SER A 67 18.21 18.47 -4.07
N ILE A 68 17.20 17.64 -3.80
CA ILE A 68 15.77 17.99 -3.91
C ILE A 68 15.02 17.54 -2.65
N ASP A 69 13.86 18.14 -2.43
CA ASP A 69 12.91 17.64 -1.43
C ASP A 69 12.27 16.34 -1.93
N HIS A 70 12.25 15.31 -1.09
CA HIS A 70 11.85 13.96 -1.47
C HIS A 70 11.34 13.15 -0.27
N THR A 71 10.81 11.96 -0.56
CA THR A 71 10.43 10.95 0.43
C THR A 71 11.29 9.69 0.23
N ASP A 72 11.88 9.19 1.31
CA ASP A 72 12.68 7.97 1.31
C ASP A 72 11.87 6.74 1.74
N ILE A 73 11.89 5.68 0.91
CA ILE A 73 11.29 4.37 1.20
C ILE A 73 12.40 3.34 1.33
N LYS A 74 12.66 2.86 2.55
CA LYS A 74 13.81 2.01 2.88
C LYS A 74 13.43 0.77 3.68
N SER A 75 14.26 -0.28 3.59
CA SER A 75 14.23 -1.40 4.53
C SER A 75 14.86 -1.01 5.87
N PRO A 76 14.44 -1.59 7.00
CA PRO A 76 15.04 -1.34 8.32
C PRO A 76 16.52 -1.78 8.42
N ILE A 77 16.98 -2.64 7.52
CA ILE A 77 18.38 -3.13 7.48
C ILE A 77 19.38 -1.99 7.33
N LEU A 78 19.01 -0.92 6.65
CA LEU A 78 19.91 0.21 6.40
C LEU A 78 20.12 1.11 7.64
N GLY A 79 19.36 0.93 8.73
CA GLY A 79 19.54 1.63 10.00
C GLY A 79 19.48 3.16 9.91
N THR A 80 19.04 3.71 8.79
CA THR A 80 19.12 5.12 8.45
C THR A 80 17.77 5.82 8.63
N GLU A 81 17.82 7.12 8.68
CA GLU A 81 16.61 7.95 8.61
C GLU A 81 15.86 7.67 7.31
N ALA A 82 14.56 7.48 7.43
CA ALA A 82 13.65 7.28 6.31
C ALA A 82 12.26 7.79 6.69
N ASP A 83 11.51 8.28 5.70
CA ASP A 83 10.12 8.69 5.90
C ASP A 83 9.19 7.48 5.95
N VAL A 84 9.54 6.45 5.18
CA VAL A 84 8.81 5.18 5.13
C VAL A 84 9.77 4.02 5.35
N VAL A 85 9.52 3.23 6.39
CA VAL A 85 10.29 2.01 6.70
C VAL A 85 9.44 0.79 6.38
N VAL A 86 9.95 -0.08 5.52
CA VAL A 86 9.26 -1.28 5.05
C VAL A 86 9.85 -2.52 5.71
N MET A 87 9.07 -3.18 6.55
CA MET A 87 9.38 -4.46 7.17
C MET A 87 8.74 -5.59 6.34
N ASP A 88 9.51 -6.57 5.92
CA ASP A 88 9.05 -7.69 5.09
C ASP A 88 9.12 -9.00 5.89
N GLY A 89 7.95 -9.50 6.27
CA GLY A 89 7.78 -10.70 7.05
C GLY A 89 7.93 -10.52 8.57
N ILE A 90 7.46 -11.54 9.31
CA ILE A 90 7.43 -11.54 10.77
C ILE A 90 8.83 -11.60 11.39
N ILE A 91 9.81 -12.20 10.70
CA ILE A 91 11.19 -12.29 11.17
C ILE A 91 11.80 -10.91 11.35
N GLN A 92 11.45 -9.96 10.50
CA GLN A 92 11.92 -8.58 10.65
C GLN A 92 11.31 -7.88 11.86
N ILE A 93 10.05 -8.21 12.24
CA ILE A 93 9.45 -7.73 13.51
C ILE A 93 10.26 -8.21 14.72
N ALA A 94 10.69 -9.46 14.72
CA ALA A 94 11.50 -10.01 15.82
C ALA A 94 12.83 -9.28 15.97
N ASN A 95 13.47 -8.94 14.85
CA ASN A 95 14.71 -8.16 14.82
C ASN A 95 14.49 -6.69 15.22
N VAL A 96 13.29 -6.16 14.95
CA VAL A 96 12.87 -4.78 15.24
C VAL A 96 12.50 -4.58 16.73
N LYS A 97 12.45 -5.63 17.57
CA LYS A 97 12.24 -5.48 19.03
C LYS A 97 13.30 -4.57 19.69
N GLU A 98 14.45 -4.44 19.08
CA GLU A 98 15.53 -3.55 19.52
C GLU A 98 15.55 -2.19 18.81
N TYR A 99 14.64 -1.96 17.85
CA TYR A 99 14.58 -0.72 17.08
C TYR A 99 13.98 0.42 17.91
N ASP A 100 14.68 1.57 17.85
CA ASP A 100 14.14 2.83 18.34
C ASP A 100 13.18 3.39 17.27
N PHE A 101 11.88 3.14 17.44
CA PHE A 101 10.85 3.64 16.53
C PHE A 101 10.76 5.16 16.62
N LYS A 102 10.91 5.83 15.49
CA LYS A 102 10.88 7.28 15.41
C LYS A 102 9.47 7.81 15.19
N GLN A 103 9.18 8.94 15.84
CA GLN A 103 7.97 9.72 15.55
C GLN A 103 8.01 10.29 14.12
N GLY A 104 6.85 10.41 13.49
CA GLY A 104 6.72 10.96 12.14
C GLY A 104 7.09 10.00 11.01
N VAL A 105 7.62 8.81 11.33
CA VAL A 105 7.94 7.78 10.33
C VAL A 105 6.72 6.90 10.05
N SER A 106 6.45 6.63 8.79
CA SER A 106 5.43 5.67 8.37
C SER A 106 6.02 4.27 8.29
N TYR A 107 5.48 3.34 9.08
CA TYR A 107 5.91 1.94 9.04
C TYR A 107 4.95 1.11 8.19
N VAL A 108 5.52 0.33 7.28
CA VAL A 108 4.80 -0.64 6.44
C VAL A 108 5.26 -2.03 6.84
N LEU A 109 4.32 -2.89 7.22
CA LEU A 109 4.56 -4.29 7.53
C LEU A 109 3.90 -5.14 6.45
N ARG A 110 4.71 -5.87 5.69
CA ARG A 110 4.26 -6.81 4.68
C ARG A 110 4.28 -8.21 5.24
N LEU A 111 3.16 -8.91 5.14
CA LEU A 111 2.97 -10.28 5.65
C LEU A 111 2.16 -11.10 4.67
N SER A 112 2.41 -12.41 4.60
CA SER A 112 1.41 -13.35 4.07
C SER A 112 0.21 -13.43 5.02
N LYS A 113 -0.94 -13.91 4.53
CA LYS A 113 -2.12 -14.14 5.36
C LYS A 113 -1.80 -15.07 6.55
N GLN A 114 -1.03 -16.13 6.29
CA GLN A 114 -0.67 -17.10 7.34
C GLN A 114 0.21 -16.48 8.42
N GLU A 115 1.22 -15.68 8.03
CA GLU A 115 2.04 -14.94 9.01
C GLU A 115 1.19 -14.01 9.86
N LEU A 116 0.23 -13.30 9.25
CA LEU A 116 -0.67 -12.41 9.98
C LEU A 116 -1.57 -13.19 10.95
N PHE A 117 -2.15 -14.31 10.52
CA PHE A 117 -3.05 -15.12 11.34
C PHE A 117 -2.33 -15.74 12.54
N ASP A 118 -1.12 -16.25 12.32
CA ASP A 118 -0.34 -16.91 13.37
C ASP A 118 0.30 -15.92 14.37
N ASN A 119 0.50 -14.66 13.96
CA ASN A 119 1.31 -13.69 14.72
C ASN A 119 0.57 -12.38 15.03
N VAL A 120 -0.75 -12.38 15.11
CA VAL A 120 -1.54 -11.18 15.41
C VAL A 120 -1.12 -10.49 16.71
N ALA A 121 -0.68 -11.26 17.72
CA ALA A 121 -0.19 -10.74 18.98
C ALA A 121 1.11 -9.92 18.82
N ASP A 122 2.00 -10.33 17.93
CA ASP A 122 3.23 -9.59 17.62
C ASP A 122 2.90 -8.29 16.85
N VAL A 123 1.90 -8.31 15.97
CA VAL A 123 1.40 -7.11 15.30
C VAL A 123 0.81 -6.13 16.33
N CYS A 124 0.02 -6.58 17.29
CA CYS A 124 -0.46 -5.76 18.41
C CYS A 124 0.71 -5.18 19.23
N ALA A 125 1.70 -6.00 19.56
CA ALA A 125 2.87 -5.56 20.31
C ALA A 125 3.67 -4.48 19.54
N LEU A 126 3.77 -4.61 18.22
CA LEU A 126 4.37 -3.60 17.35
C LEU A 126 3.55 -2.31 17.34
N LEU A 127 2.23 -2.43 17.16
CA LEU A 127 1.30 -1.30 17.13
C LEU A 127 1.36 -0.47 18.43
N ASN A 128 1.63 -1.12 19.57
CA ASN A 128 1.82 -0.43 20.84
C ASN A 128 3.07 0.47 20.90
N LYS A 129 4.00 0.33 19.95
CA LYS A 129 5.24 1.12 19.87
C LYS A 129 5.19 2.23 18.81
N LEU A 130 4.22 2.19 17.94
CA LEU A 130 4.11 3.07 16.77
C LEU A 130 2.96 4.08 16.91
N GLU A 131 3.03 5.16 16.16
CA GLU A 131 1.93 6.08 15.94
C GLU A 131 1.07 5.63 14.76
N ARG A 132 1.72 5.12 13.70
CA ARG A 132 1.07 4.61 12.50
C ARG A 132 1.73 3.34 11.98
N LEU A 133 0.89 2.31 11.71
CA LEU A 133 1.27 1.08 11.04
C LEU A 133 0.38 0.86 9.82
N ASN A 134 1.01 0.60 8.68
CA ASN A 134 0.33 0.15 7.47
C ASN A 134 0.65 -1.34 7.26
N VAL A 135 -0.32 -2.21 7.46
CA VAL A 135 -0.16 -3.64 7.17
C VAL A 135 -0.57 -3.89 5.72
N VAL A 136 0.21 -4.73 5.03
CA VAL A 136 -0.01 -5.13 3.64
C VAL A 136 0.03 -6.65 3.56
N ILE A 137 -1.05 -7.26 3.12
CA ILE A 137 -1.11 -8.71 2.89
C ILE A 137 -0.61 -8.99 1.47
N THR A 138 0.40 -9.86 1.34
CA THR A 138 1.14 -10.06 0.09
C THR A 138 0.53 -11.12 -0.83
N ASP A 139 -0.37 -11.95 -0.32
CA ASP A 139 -0.98 -13.11 -1.00
C ASP A 139 -2.52 -13.06 -1.00
N VAL A 140 -3.08 -11.87 -1.25
CA VAL A 140 -4.53 -11.62 -1.28
C VAL A 140 -5.26 -12.59 -2.21
N GLU A 141 -4.66 -12.93 -3.34
CA GLU A 141 -5.19 -13.84 -4.35
C GLU A 141 -5.38 -15.28 -3.86
N SER A 142 -4.76 -15.63 -2.75
CA SER A 142 -4.81 -16.99 -2.18
C SER A 142 -5.90 -17.18 -1.13
N PHE A 143 -6.70 -16.13 -0.84
CA PHE A 143 -7.75 -16.20 0.17
C PHE A 143 -8.87 -17.16 -0.23
N THR A 144 -9.31 -17.95 0.75
CA THR A 144 -10.46 -18.85 0.68
C THR A 144 -11.55 -18.40 1.65
N ASP A 145 -12.75 -18.97 1.56
CA ASP A 145 -13.85 -18.66 2.49
C ASP A 145 -13.43 -18.84 3.97
N GLY A 146 -12.66 -19.90 4.29
CA GLY A 146 -12.13 -20.10 5.63
C GLY A 146 -11.12 -19.03 6.06
N ASP A 147 -10.35 -18.49 5.13
CA ASP A 147 -9.39 -17.42 5.42
C ASP A 147 -10.10 -16.11 5.76
N PHE A 148 -11.26 -15.84 5.15
CA PHE A 148 -12.06 -14.65 5.51
C PHE A 148 -12.62 -14.72 6.93
N GLU A 149 -12.97 -15.91 7.42
CA GLU A 149 -13.36 -16.11 8.82
C GLU A 149 -12.16 -15.88 9.75
N CYS A 150 -11.00 -16.44 9.44
CA CYS A 150 -9.76 -16.18 10.19
C CYS A 150 -9.42 -14.70 10.18
N TYR A 151 -9.49 -14.03 9.03
CA TYR A 151 -9.21 -12.61 8.91
C TYR A 151 -10.17 -11.75 9.74
N SER A 152 -11.46 -12.11 9.79
CA SER A 152 -12.44 -11.45 10.65
C SER A 152 -12.05 -11.51 12.15
N ASN A 153 -11.52 -12.65 12.60
CA ASN A 153 -11.03 -12.82 13.97
C ASN A 153 -9.76 -11.99 14.23
N VAL A 154 -8.85 -11.90 13.26
CA VAL A 154 -7.68 -11.02 13.32
C VAL A 154 -8.11 -9.56 13.46
N LEU A 155 -9.05 -9.10 12.63
CA LEU A 155 -9.58 -7.74 12.69
C LEU A 155 -10.26 -7.45 14.04
N LEU A 156 -10.93 -8.43 14.64
CA LEU A 156 -11.50 -8.30 15.98
C LEU A 156 -10.39 -8.09 17.03
N THR A 157 -9.38 -8.94 17.03
CA THR A 157 -8.23 -8.85 17.97
C THR A 157 -7.51 -7.50 17.84
N LEU A 158 -7.24 -7.06 16.62
CA LEU A 158 -6.62 -5.75 16.36
C LEU A 158 -7.53 -4.60 16.81
N SER A 159 -8.86 -4.71 16.61
CA SER A 159 -9.82 -3.70 17.06
C SER A 159 -9.84 -3.55 18.57
N GLU A 160 -9.82 -4.66 19.31
CA GLU A 160 -9.77 -4.64 20.78
C GLU A 160 -8.48 -3.99 21.30
N ASP A 161 -7.36 -4.22 20.65
CA ASP A 161 -6.09 -3.59 21.01
C ASP A 161 -6.10 -2.09 20.72
N VAL A 162 -6.57 -1.67 19.54
CA VAL A 162 -6.72 -0.26 19.17
C VAL A 162 -7.68 0.46 20.14
N GLU A 163 -8.85 -0.13 20.44
CA GLU A 163 -9.79 0.44 21.41
C GLU A 163 -9.12 0.67 22.76
N ARG A 164 -8.39 -0.32 23.28
CA ARG A 164 -7.66 -0.23 24.55
C ARG A 164 -6.64 0.91 24.54
N GLN A 165 -5.90 1.09 23.43
CA GLN A 165 -4.94 2.17 23.30
C GLN A 165 -5.62 3.56 23.31
N TYR A 166 -6.73 3.73 22.62
CA TYR A 166 -7.51 4.97 22.64
C TYR A 166 -8.05 5.28 24.04
N VAL A 167 -8.55 4.29 24.77
CA VAL A 167 -9.03 4.46 26.15
C VAL A 167 -7.90 4.89 27.08
N THR A 168 -6.66 4.45 26.84
CA THR A 168 -5.49 4.89 27.61
C THR A 168 -4.87 6.20 27.11
N GLY A 169 -5.49 6.86 26.13
CA GLY A 169 -5.08 8.17 25.62
C GLY A 169 -4.06 8.14 24.49
N LYS A 170 -3.78 6.96 23.90
CA LYS A 170 -2.89 6.82 22.77
C LYS A 170 -3.68 6.68 21.46
N ALA A 171 -3.59 7.68 20.59
CA ALA A 171 -4.21 7.67 19.28
C ALA A 171 -3.30 6.96 18.27
N VAL A 172 -3.45 5.64 18.11
CA VAL A 172 -2.72 4.84 17.12
C VAL A 172 -3.51 4.74 15.82
N GLN A 173 -2.80 4.71 14.69
CA GLN A 173 -3.38 4.55 13.36
C GLN A 173 -2.99 3.20 12.77
N LEU A 174 -4.00 2.44 12.33
CA LEU A 174 -3.86 1.18 11.61
C LEU A 174 -4.71 1.25 10.34
N ASN A 175 -4.08 1.09 9.18
CA ASN A 175 -4.75 1.26 7.88
C ASN A 175 -6.05 0.44 7.75
N PHE A 176 -6.07 -0.82 8.21
CA PHE A 176 -7.23 -1.70 8.14
C PHE A 176 -8.46 -1.18 8.91
N LEU A 177 -8.25 -0.42 9.99
CA LEU A 177 -9.29 -0.08 10.94
C LEU A 177 -9.56 1.42 11.03
N THR A 178 -8.50 2.23 11.15
CA THR A 178 -8.66 3.65 11.46
C THR A 178 -8.75 4.53 10.23
N ASP A 179 -8.16 4.14 9.09
CA ASP A 179 -8.17 4.97 7.87
C ASP A 179 -9.61 5.26 7.41
N ARG A 180 -10.50 4.25 7.47
CA ARG A 180 -11.91 4.44 7.09
C ARG A 180 -12.61 5.55 7.89
N MET A 181 -12.27 5.68 9.18
CA MET A 181 -12.87 6.70 10.05
C MET A 181 -12.40 8.11 9.70
N MET A 182 -11.22 8.24 9.09
CA MET A 182 -10.56 9.51 8.80
C MET A 182 -10.80 10.01 7.37
N LEU A 183 -11.32 9.15 6.49
CA LEU A 183 -11.49 9.43 5.07
C LEU A 183 -12.95 9.78 4.73
N ASP A 184 -13.14 10.70 3.77
CA ASP A 184 -14.45 11.07 3.23
C ASP A 184 -14.76 10.39 1.89
N LYS A 185 -13.72 9.80 1.27
CA LYS A 185 -13.80 9.08 0.00
C LYS A 185 -12.74 7.98 -0.05
N MET A 186 -12.88 7.07 -1.01
CA MET A 186 -11.92 5.99 -1.20
C MET A 186 -10.49 6.52 -1.40
N ASN A 187 -9.57 5.98 -0.61
CA ASN A 187 -8.14 6.27 -0.67
C ASN A 187 -7.47 5.45 -1.79
N ASN A 188 -7.84 5.75 -3.03
CA ASN A 188 -7.30 5.09 -4.22
C ASN A 188 -5.76 5.20 -4.25
N CYS A 189 -5.06 4.14 -4.69
CA CYS A 189 -3.59 4.12 -4.71
C CYS A 189 -2.97 5.14 -5.69
N GLY A 190 -3.75 5.63 -6.64
CA GLY A 190 -3.32 6.65 -7.59
C GLY A 190 -2.39 6.17 -8.70
N ALA A 191 -1.99 4.91 -8.71
CA ALA A 191 -1.12 4.36 -9.76
C ALA A 191 -1.73 4.52 -11.16
N GLY A 192 -1.00 5.15 -12.08
CA GLY A 192 -1.45 5.48 -13.43
C GLY A 192 -2.40 6.71 -13.52
N ASP A 193 -2.84 7.28 -12.40
CA ASP A 193 -3.69 8.48 -12.35
C ASP A 193 -2.96 9.67 -11.73
N THR A 194 -2.47 9.52 -10.49
CA THR A 194 -1.74 10.57 -9.76
C THR A 194 -0.29 10.22 -9.50
N SER A 195 0.11 8.98 -9.67
CA SER A 195 1.49 8.52 -9.52
C SER A 195 1.94 7.63 -10.67
N VAL A 196 3.22 7.70 -11.00
CA VAL A 196 3.91 6.81 -11.95
C VAL A 196 5.28 6.44 -11.40
N THR A 197 5.88 5.39 -11.96
CA THR A 197 7.20 4.90 -11.53
C THR A 197 8.21 5.04 -12.65
N LEU A 198 9.39 5.58 -12.33
CA LEU A 198 10.59 5.53 -13.15
C LEU A 198 11.46 4.37 -12.68
N ALA A 199 11.81 3.47 -13.60
CA ALA A 199 12.64 2.31 -13.31
C ALA A 199 14.09 2.50 -13.75
N PRO A 200 15.03 1.62 -13.31
CA PRO A 200 16.45 1.68 -13.67
C PRO A 200 16.75 1.66 -15.17
N ASP A 201 15.85 1.09 -15.97
CA ASP A 201 15.93 1.07 -17.43
C ASP A 201 15.59 2.41 -18.12
N GLY A 202 15.26 3.46 -17.34
CA GLY A 202 14.92 4.78 -17.84
C GLY A 202 13.51 4.92 -18.38
N LYS A 203 12.65 3.91 -18.19
CA LYS A 203 11.26 3.92 -18.64
C LYS A 203 10.29 4.16 -17.49
N PHE A 204 9.10 4.66 -17.85
CA PHE A 204 8.00 4.83 -16.93
C PHE A 204 7.07 3.63 -16.93
N TYR A 205 6.57 3.30 -15.73
CA TYR A 205 5.61 2.23 -15.46
C TYR A 205 4.44 2.77 -14.62
N VAL A 206 3.31 2.09 -14.67
CA VAL A 206 2.12 2.46 -13.88
C VAL A 206 2.41 2.49 -12.39
N CYS A 207 3.08 1.43 -11.89
CA CYS A 207 3.60 1.37 -10.51
C CYS A 207 4.80 0.42 -10.47
N PRO A 208 5.54 0.33 -9.34
CA PRO A 208 6.71 -0.55 -9.22
C PRO A 208 6.44 -2.01 -9.60
N ALA A 209 5.26 -2.54 -9.27
CA ALA A 209 4.91 -3.92 -9.57
C ALA A 209 4.98 -4.25 -11.07
N PHE A 210 4.58 -3.33 -11.94
CA PHE A 210 4.63 -3.51 -13.39
C PHE A 210 6.06 -3.58 -13.95
N TYR A 211 7.06 -3.30 -13.16
CA TYR A 211 8.47 -3.46 -13.51
C TYR A 211 9.16 -4.60 -12.77
N LEU A 212 8.85 -4.77 -11.48
CA LEU A 212 9.61 -5.64 -10.58
C LEU A 212 9.10 -7.09 -10.53
N THR A 213 7.86 -7.37 -10.98
CA THR A 213 7.32 -8.73 -11.00
C THR A 213 7.63 -9.43 -12.31
N ASN A 214 7.70 -10.76 -12.31
CA ASN A 214 7.87 -11.57 -13.51
C ASN A 214 6.56 -12.16 -14.04
N GLU A 215 5.44 -11.77 -13.48
CA GLU A 215 4.14 -12.32 -13.87
C GLU A 215 3.76 -11.91 -15.29
N ASP A 216 3.58 -12.90 -16.15
CA ASP A 216 3.00 -12.77 -17.48
C ASP A 216 1.54 -13.25 -17.41
N ASP A 217 0.61 -12.39 -17.75
CA ASP A 217 -0.82 -12.70 -17.74
C ASP A 217 -1.29 -13.40 -19.02
N GLY A 218 -0.38 -13.67 -19.96
CA GLY A 218 -0.69 -14.32 -21.25
C GLY A 218 -1.54 -13.49 -22.21
N ILE A 219 -2.00 -12.30 -21.80
CA ILE A 219 -2.87 -11.41 -22.61
C ILE A 219 -2.11 -10.20 -23.12
N GLY A 220 -0.94 -10.01 -22.64
CA GLY A 220 -0.05 -8.90 -22.95
C GLY A 220 0.80 -8.61 -21.74
N SER A 221 2.04 -8.27 -21.96
CA SER A 221 3.01 -8.09 -20.90
C SER A 221 2.48 -7.10 -19.85
N LEU A 222 2.41 -7.52 -18.59
CA LEU A 222 2.27 -6.63 -17.45
C LEU A 222 3.38 -5.57 -17.42
N HIS A 223 4.54 -5.88 -18.01
CA HIS A 223 5.73 -5.05 -18.05
C HIS A 223 5.70 -3.97 -19.14
N THR A 224 4.54 -3.60 -19.66
CA THR A 224 4.46 -2.55 -20.67
C THR A 224 4.81 -1.20 -20.07
N ALA A 225 5.91 -0.61 -20.54
CA ALA A 225 6.25 0.76 -20.20
C ALA A 225 5.19 1.74 -20.72
N ILE A 226 4.92 2.77 -19.94
CA ILE A 226 4.00 3.86 -20.28
C ILE A 226 4.72 5.13 -20.69
N GLY A 227 5.90 4.99 -21.27
CA GLY A 227 6.76 6.07 -21.73
C GLY A 227 8.19 5.93 -21.26
N ASP A 228 8.98 6.95 -21.54
CA ASP A 228 10.39 7.04 -21.15
C ASP A 228 10.83 8.50 -20.92
N LEU A 229 12.05 8.70 -20.41
CA LEU A 229 12.58 10.03 -20.11
C LEU A 229 12.81 10.91 -21.35
N GLN A 230 12.90 10.30 -22.54
CA GLN A 230 13.13 11.03 -23.79
C GLN A 230 11.82 11.53 -24.40
N HIS A 231 10.75 10.71 -24.36
CA HIS A 231 9.47 10.98 -25.02
C HIS A 231 8.37 11.39 -24.05
N GLY A 232 8.61 11.24 -22.72
CA GLY A 232 7.62 11.51 -21.68
C GLY A 232 6.63 10.36 -21.50
N LEU A 233 5.50 10.66 -20.86
CA LEU A 233 4.47 9.67 -20.54
C LEU A 233 3.54 9.40 -21.72
N ASP A 234 3.23 8.12 -21.98
CA ASP A 234 2.25 7.65 -22.97
C ASP A 234 1.30 6.64 -22.30
N ILE A 235 0.46 7.13 -21.40
CA ILE A 235 -0.51 6.27 -20.67
C ILE A 235 -1.70 6.00 -21.61
N LYS A 236 -1.86 4.74 -22.01
CA LYS A 236 -3.03 4.33 -22.81
C LYS A 236 -4.29 4.28 -21.92
N ASN A 237 -5.39 4.83 -22.43
CA ASN A 237 -6.68 4.85 -21.73
C ASN A 237 -6.58 5.32 -20.26
N PRO A 238 -6.05 6.52 -19.97
CA PRO A 238 -5.75 6.98 -18.60
C PRO A 238 -6.99 7.03 -17.71
N GLN A 239 -8.20 7.09 -18.28
CA GLN A 239 -9.46 7.03 -17.54
C GLN A 239 -9.64 5.71 -16.76
N LEU A 240 -9.08 4.58 -17.23
CA LEU A 240 -9.21 3.30 -16.55
C LEU A 240 -8.50 3.24 -15.19
N TYR A 241 -7.53 4.11 -14.97
CA TYR A 241 -6.83 4.21 -13.67
C TYR A 241 -7.58 5.09 -12.66
N LYS A 242 -8.57 5.87 -13.11
CA LYS A 242 -9.35 6.76 -12.25
C LYS A 242 -10.46 6.03 -11.51
N LEU A 243 -10.69 6.43 -10.26
CA LEU A 243 -11.76 5.88 -9.44
C LEU A 243 -13.15 6.07 -10.07
N ASP A 244 -13.40 7.24 -10.67
CA ASP A 244 -14.70 7.59 -11.26
C ASP A 244 -15.08 6.67 -12.44
N HIS A 245 -14.10 6.02 -13.05
CA HIS A 245 -14.29 5.05 -14.13
C HIS A 245 -14.21 3.58 -13.65
N ALA A 246 -14.21 3.33 -12.35
CA ALA A 246 -14.25 1.97 -11.77
C ALA A 246 -15.68 1.62 -11.35
N PRO A 247 -16.45 0.82 -12.13
CA PRO A 247 -17.89 0.65 -11.95
C PRO A 247 -18.30 0.18 -10.55
N LEU A 248 -17.52 -0.73 -9.97
CA LEU A 248 -17.79 -1.31 -8.65
C LEU A 248 -17.27 -0.43 -7.49
N CYS A 249 -16.19 0.31 -7.73
CA CYS A 249 -15.48 1.01 -6.66
C CYS A 249 -15.92 2.45 -6.47
N ARG A 250 -16.41 3.13 -7.52
CA ARG A 250 -16.71 4.58 -7.48
C ARG A 250 -17.75 4.99 -6.44
N HIS A 251 -18.60 4.08 -6.01
CA HIS A 251 -19.64 4.30 -5.00
C HIS A 251 -19.43 3.46 -3.74
N CYS A 252 -18.34 2.71 -3.66
CA CYS A 252 -18.01 1.87 -2.52
C CYS A 252 -17.58 2.73 -1.33
N ASP A 253 -18.08 2.39 -0.15
CA ASP A 253 -17.77 3.10 1.09
C ASP A 253 -16.64 2.47 1.91
N ALA A 254 -15.98 1.44 1.41
CA ALA A 254 -14.75 0.90 1.97
C ALA A 254 -13.57 1.84 1.67
N TYR A 255 -13.56 3.03 2.28
CA TYR A 255 -12.66 4.13 1.94
C TYR A 255 -11.18 3.83 2.22
N GLN A 256 -10.89 2.89 3.14
CA GLN A 256 -9.51 2.41 3.40
C GLN A 256 -8.94 1.57 2.25
N CYS A 257 -9.79 1.00 1.37
CA CYS A 257 -9.36 0.19 0.25
C CYS A 257 -8.50 1.01 -0.72
N LYS A 258 -7.35 0.48 -1.09
CA LYS A 258 -6.44 1.13 -2.05
C LYS A 258 -6.79 0.87 -3.51
N ARG A 259 -7.70 -0.07 -3.80
CA ARG A 259 -8.02 -0.48 -5.18
C ARG A 259 -6.74 -0.71 -6.00
N CYS A 260 -5.94 -1.70 -5.60
CA CYS A 260 -4.65 -1.97 -6.21
C CYS A 260 -4.79 -2.35 -7.69
N VAL A 261 -4.35 -1.47 -8.61
CA VAL A 261 -4.48 -1.67 -10.05
C VAL A 261 -3.65 -2.85 -10.55
N TRP A 262 -2.51 -3.15 -9.90
CA TRP A 262 -1.70 -4.32 -10.23
C TRP A 262 -2.42 -5.61 -9.85
N LEU A 263 -2.98 -5.69 -8.64
CA LEU A 263 -3.72 -6.84 -8.17
C LEU A 263 -5.00 -7.06 -9.01
N ASN A 264 -5.69 -5.98 -9.37
CA ASN A 264 -6.81 -6.03 -10.32
C ASN A 264 -6.35 -6.66 -11.64
N ARG A 265 -5.28 -6.14 -12.23
CA ARG A 265 -4.77 -6.64 -13.52
C ARG A 265 -4.36 -8.11 -13.43
N LYS A 266 -3.66 -8.51 -12.36
CA LYS A 266 -3.23 -9.87 -12.09
C LYS A 266 -4.42 -10.85 -12.02
N MET A 267 -5.49 -10.47 -11.33
CA MET A 267 -6.57 -11.39 -10.99
C MET A 267 -7.77 -11.33 -11.95
N THR A 268 -8.04 -10.17 -12.53
CA THR A 268 -9.22 -9.96 -13.37
C THR A 268 -8.89 -9.57 -14.80
N TYR A 269 -7.61 -9.44 -15.13
CA TYR A 269 -7.07 -8.92 -16.40
C TYR A 269 -7.45 -7.46 -16.72
N GLU A 270 -8.10 -6.77 -15.78
CA GLU A 270 -8.55 -5.38 -15.92
C GLU A 270 -8.00 -4.52 -14.80
N VAL A 271 -7.50 -3.32 -15.11
CA VAL A 271 -6.92 -2.41 -14.10
C VAL A 271 -7.97 -1.73 -13.21
N ASN A 272 -9.23 -1.69 -13.64
CA ASN A 272 -10.31 -0.99 -12.95
C ASN A 272 -11.38 -1.91 -12.35
N THR A 273 -11.20 -3.23 -12.42
CA THR A 273 -12.11 -4.23 -11.86
C THR A 273 -11.42 -4.97 -10.71
N PRO A 274 -11.86 -4.80 -9.46
CA PRO A 274 -11.27 -5.51 -8.33
C PRO A 274 -11.62 -6.99 -8.36
N SER A 275 -10.80 -7.82 -7.72
CA SER A 275 -11.12 -9.22 -7.50
C SER A 275 -12.14 -9.40 -6.37
N HIS A 276 -12.74 -10.59 -6.31
CA HIS A 276 -13.60 -11.04 -5.22
C HIS A 276 -12.88 -10.87 -3.87
N GLU A 277 -11.66 -11.38 -3.75
CA GLU A 277 -10.89 -11.41 -2.51
C GLU A 277 -10.60 -10.00 -1.99
N GLN A 278 -10.20 -9.08 -2.87
CA GLN A 278 -10.01 -7.68 -2.49
C GLN A 278 -11.30 -7.05 -1.96
N CYS A 279 -12.44 -7.32 -2.60
CA CYS A 279 -13.72 -6.76 -2.18
C CYS A 279 -14.16 -7.30 -0.83
N VAL A 280 -14.11 -8.63 -0.62
CA VAL A 280 -14.48 -9.24 0.66
C VAL A 280 -13.61 -8.72 1.78
N MET A 281 -12.28 -8.70 1.61
CA MET A 281 -11.36 -8.18 2.62
C MET A 281 -11.67 -6.72 2.96
N ALA A 282 -11.82 -5.86 1.96
CA ALA A 282 -12.08 -4.44 2.18
C ALA A 282 -13.42 -4.20 2.90
N HIS A 283 -14.43 -5.03 2.65
CA HIS A 283 -15.72 -4.95 3.34
C HIS A 283 -15.66 -5.49 4.78
N LEU A 284 -14.87 -6.53 5.05
CA LEU A 284 -14.59 -6.99 6.41
C LEU A 284 -13.90 -5.90 7.23
N GLU A 285 -12.86 -5.26 6.68
CA GLU A 285 -12.17 -4.14 7.30
C GLU A 285 -13.10 -2.96 7.59
N ARG A 286 -13.94 -2.58 6.61
CA ARG A 286 -14.95 -1.54 6.78
C ARG A 286 -15.91 -1.86 7.92
N ASN A 287 -16.41 -3.10 8.00
CA ASN A 287 -17.32 -3.53 9.05
C ASN A 287 -16.63 -3.55 10.42
N ALA A 288 -15.36 -3.97 10.47
CA ALA A 288 -14.54 -3.91 11.69
C ALA A 288 -14.29 -2.47 12.12
N SER A 289 -13.96 -1.57 11.20
CA SER A 289 -13.80 -0.13 11.44
C SER A 289 -15.07 0.49 12.03
N ARG A 290 -16.26 0.13 11.52
CA ARG A 290 -17.54 0.57 12.06
C ARG A 290 -17.75 0.12 13.51
N LYS A 291 -17.49 -1.16 13.79
CA LYS A 291 -17.60 -1.72 15.14
C LYS A 291 -16.64 -1.02 16.10
N LEU A 292 -15.40 -0.80 15.67
CA LEU A 292 -14.39 -0.11 16.46
C LEU A 292 -14.77 1.35 16.76
N LEU A 293 -15.26 2.11 15.76
CA LEU A 293 -15.74 3.48 15.97
C LEU A 293 -16.82 3.54 17.04
N ASN A 294 -17.80 2.62 16.96
CA ASN A 294 -18.87 2.54 17.94
C ASN A 294 -18.36 2.12 19.33
N ALA A 295 -17.35 1.25 19.40
CA ALA A 295 -16.73 0.85 20.67
C ALA A 295 -15.99 2.01 21.33
N ILE A 296 -15.14 2.73 20.60
CA ILE A 296 -14.40 3.90 21.12
C ILE A 296 -15.37 4.99 21.61
N ARG A 297 -16.46 5.25 20.89
CA ARG A 297 -17.49 6.26 21.27
C ARG A 297 -18.20 5.95 22.58
N LYS A 298 -18.20 4.71 23.09
CA LYS A 298 -18.73 4.37 24.41
C LYS A 298 -17.87 4.93 25.56
N HIS A 299 -16.61 5.21 25.29
CA HIS A 299 -15.65 5.68 26.31
C HIS A 299 -15.48 7.21 26.31
N GLY A 300 -16.04 7.92 25.34
CA GLY A 300 -15.95 9.37 25.26
C GLY A 300 -16.30 9.93 23.89
N THR A 301 -16.12 11.23 23.72
CA THR A 301 -16.35 11.92 22.45
C THR A 301 -15.18 11.64 21.51
N PHE A 302 -15.46 10.98 20.40
CA PHE A 302 -14.46 10.68 19.37
C PHE A 302 -15.07 10.92 17.99
N LEU A 303 -14.41 11.76 17.17
CA LEU A 303 -14.82 12.13 15.83
C LEU A 303 -16.35 12.45 15.73
N PRO A 304 -16.87 13.42 16.53
CA PRO A 304 -18.31 13.64 16.66
C PRO A 304 -18.97 14.08 15.35
N GLU A 305 -18.21 14.72 14.46
CA GLU A 305 -18.68 15.21 13.16
C GLU A 305 -18.71 14.13 12.07
N ARG A 306 -18.16 12.94 12.36
CA ARG A 306 -18.16 11.84 11.40
C ARG A 306 -19.49 11.11 11.41
N GLU A 307 -20.07 10.91 10.22
CA GLU A 307 -21.26 10.09 10.07
C GLU A 307 -20.99 8.64 10.51
N GLU A 308 -22.03 7.97 10.96
CA GLU A 308 -21.95 6.55 11.25
C GLU A 308 -21.68 5.75 9.97
N ILE A 309 -20.72 4.83 10.04
CA ILE A 309 -20.43 3.90 8.95
C ILE A 309 -21.59 2.91 8.87
N LYS A 310 -22.37 2.98 7.79
CA LYS A 310 -23.52 2.10 7.56
C LYS A 310 -23.11 0.65 7.47
N GLU A 311 -23.94 -0.24 7.99
CA GLU A 311 -23.77 -1.68 7.78
C GLU A 311 -24.15 -2.06 6.36
N ILE A 312 -23.33 -2.91 5.74
CA ILE A 312 -23.65 -3.56 4.49
C ILE A 312 -23.87 -5.04 4.80
N THR A 313 -24.98 -5.60 4.33
CA THR A 313 -25.37 -6.99 4.59
C THR A 313 -24.62 -7.96 3.70
N TYR A 314 -24.18 -7.54 2.50
CA TYR A 314 -23.35 -8.35 1.63
C TYR A 314 -21.88 -7.91 1.73
N LEU A 315 -20.95 -8.84 1.60
CA LEU A 315 -19.51 -8.60 1.68
C LEU A 315 -18.87 -8.40 0.31
N ASP A 316 -19.45 -9.01 -0.73
CA ASP A 316 -18.92 -9.01 -2.08
C ASP A 316 -19.99 -8.57 -3.08
N PRO A 317 -19.72 -7.54 -3.89
CA PRO A 317 -20.66 -7.09 -4.92
C PRO A 317 -20.88 -8.12 -6.04
N PHE A 318 -20.02 -9.15 -6.13
CA PHE A 318 -20.17 -10.26 -7.06
C PHE A 318 -20.84 -11.48 -6.44
N ASP A 319 -21.06 -11.49 -5.12
CA ASP A 319 -21.72 -12.62 -4.46
C ASP A 319 -23.21 -12.60 -4.71
N VAL A 320 -23.63 -13.45 -5.63
CA VAL A 320 -25.04 -13.68 -5.96
C VAL A 320 -25.64 -14.86 -5.19
N ARG A 321 -24.92 -15.44 -4.25
CA ARG A 321 -25.17 -16.77 -3.68
C ARG A 321 -26.05 -16.73 -2.50
N LYS A 322 -26.93 -16.26 -2.12
CA LYS A 322 -27.77 -16.66 -0.95
C LYS A 322 -28.58 -15.55 -0.27
N GLU A 323 -28.18 -14.32 -0.38
CA GLU A 323 -28.84 -13.26 0.36
C GLU A 323 -29.96 -12.56 -0.44
N TRP A 324 -30.19 -13.07 -1.65
CA TRP A 324 -31.24 -12.59 -2.54
C TRP A 324 -32.42 -13.58 -2.66
N GLU A 325 -32.34 -14.74 -2.00
CA GLU A 325 -33.43 -15.67 -1.80
C GLU A 325 -34.12 -15.41 -0.43
#